data_92382212d0a9dbdf0b68b605e37f548b
#
_entry.id   92382212d0a9dbdf0b68b605e37f548b
#
_cell.length_a   1.000
_cell.length_b   1.000
_cell.length_c   1.000
_cell.angle_alpha   90.00
_cell.angle_beta   90.00
_cell.angle_gamma   90.00
#
_symmetry.space_group_name_H-M   'P 1'
#
loop_
_entity.id
_entity.type
_entity.pdbx_description
1 polymer ?
#
loop_
_entity_poly.entity_id
_entity_poly.type
_entity_poly.pdbx_seq_one_letter_code
_entity_poly.pdbx_strand_id
1 'polypeptide(L)'
;LTAMTENGFEVIPIDSKVFKQQLDSLKDVPFSAIKIGLLPNVEIAELTLDFVKKCPEIPIVLDPVLVCKETHDVEVSQLRDELVKFFPYVTVITPNLPEVELLIDKKIHTIDDMKLAASCLKELGAKTVVVKGGNRLDGNKALDVLYNGKEYKIFEKPVLDKNNTGAGCTFASSIASELVKGFSETEAVANAKVFVFESIKQSNEYGVVQYAK
;
A
#
# COMPACT_ATOMS: atom_id res chain seq x y z
N LEU A 1 1.12 -1.32 16.94
CA LEU A 1 2.10 -2.39 17.10
C LEU A 1 1.59 -3.67 16.43
N THR A 2 2.51 -4.47 15.88
CA THR A 2 2.19 -5.77 15.30
C THR A 2 3.04 -6.83 15.99
N ALA A 3 2.46 -7.99 16.25
CA ALA A 3 3.15 -9.13 16.85
C ALA A 3 2.80 -10.42 16.10
N MET A 4 3.78 -11.30 15.96
CA MET A 4 3.54 -12.70 15.57
C MET A 4 3.42 -13.50 16.87
N THR A 5 2.26 -14.08 17.10
CA THR A 5 1.95 -14.91 18.26
C THR A 5 1.73 -16.36 17.84
N GLU A 6 1.54 -17.25 18.78
CA GLU A 6 1.17 -18.65 18.50
C GLU A 6 -0.18 -18.74 17.75
N ASN A 7 -1.06 -17.74 17.92
CA ASN A 7 -2.36 -17.67 17.26
C ASN A 7 -2.32 -16.95 15.89
N GLY A 8 -1.17 -16.43 15.48
CA GLY A 8 -0.97 -15.74 14.22
C GLY A 8 -0.52 -14.28 14.37
N PHE A 9 -0.85 -13.47 13.37
CA PHE A 9 -0.47 -12.06 13.33
C PHE A 9 -1.50 -11.21 14.06
N GLU A 10 -1.07 -10.52 15.10
CA GLU A 10 -1.90 -9.62 15.90
C GLU A 10 -1.57 -8.15 15.63
N VAL A 11 -2.60 -7.31 15.61
CA VAL A 11 -2.49 -5.85 15.53
C VAL A 11 -2.97 -5.25 16.83
N ILE A 12 -2.06 -4.59 17.57
CA ILE A 12 -2.37 -3.93 18.82
C ILE A 12 -2.34 -2.42 18.57
N PRO A 13 -3.50 -1.74 18.50
CA PRO A 13 -3.56 -0.28 18.38
C PRO A 13 -2.80 0.38 19.54
N ILE A 14 -2.07 1.44 19.26
CA ILE A 14 -1.55 2.31 20.32
C ILE A 14 -2.65 3.33 20.69
N ASP A 15 -2.58 3.85 21.90
CA ASP A 15 -3.49 4.91 22.36
C ASP A 15 -3.43 6.12 21.40
N SER A 16 -4.58 6.63 21.00
CA SER A 16 -4.69 7.72 20.02
C SER A 16 -4.06 9.02 20.48
N LYS A 17 -4.05 9.31 21.79
CA LYS A 17 -3.37 10.49 22.34
C LYS A 17 -1.86 10.36 22.21
N VAL A 18 -1.32 9.15 22.47
CA VAL A 18 0.10 8.86 22.28
C VAL A 18 0.47 8.99 20.81
N PHE A 19 -0.35 8.44 19.91
CA PHE A 19 -0.13 8.55 18.46
C PHE A 19 -0.15 10.03 18.02
N LYS A 20 -1.14 10.80 18.48
CA LYS A 20 -1.22 12.24 18.19
C LYS A 20 0.02 12.98 18.68
N GLN A 21 0.51 12.71 19.90
CA GLN A 21 1.73 13.32 20.43
C GLN A 21 2.95 13.01 19.56
N GLN A 22 3.06 11.76 19.02
CA GLN A 22 4.10 11.40 18.09
C GLN A 22 4.01 12.20 16.79
N LEU A 23 2.82 12.33 16.19
CA LEU A 23 2.61 13.17 15.01
C LEU A 23 2.93 14.64 15.27
N ASP A 24 2.50 15.18 16.41
CA ASP A 24 2.77 16.57 16.80
C ASP A 24 4.28 16.83 16.97
N SER A 25 5.05 15.85 17.42
CA SER A 25 6.52 15.95 17.52
C SER A 25 7.23 16.00 16.16
N LEU A 26 6.54 15.57 15.11
CA LEU A 26 7.08 15.50 13.74
C LEU A 26 6.71 16.73 12.88
N LYS A 27 5.91 17.67 13.40
CA LYS A 27 5.35 18.80 12.64
C LYS A 27 6.39 19.68 11.94
N ASP A 28 7.58 19.81 12.53
CA ASP A 28 8.68 20.65 12.02
C ASP A 28 9.78 19.82 11.34
N VAL A 29 9.58 18.51 11.16
CA VAL A 29 10.54 17.62 10.51
C VAL A 29 10.41 17.77 8.98
N PRO A 30 11.49 18.07 8.25
CA PRO A 30 11.47 18.19 6.80
C PRO A 30 11.48 16.79 6.14
N PHE A 31 10.29 16.18 6.01
CA PHE A 31 10.17 14.90 5.32
C PHE A 31 10.45 15.03 3.82
N SER A 32 11.14 14.06 3.25
CA SER A 32 11.30 13.94 1.80
C SER A 32 10.19 13.11 1.15
N ALA A 33 9.61 12.16 1.88
CA ALA A 33 8.42 11.39 1.50
C ALA A 33 7.75 10.79 2.74
N ILE A 34 6.49 10.37 2.59
CA ILE A 34 5.73 9.67 3.62
C ILE A 34 5.20 8.35 3.04
N LYS A 35 5.42 7.24 3.73
CA LYS A 35 4.72 5.97 3.45
C LYS A 35 3.74 5.69 4.57
N ILE A 36 2.49 5.45 4.20
CA ILE A 36 1.42 5.04 5.11
C ILE A 36 1.11 3.57 4.84
N GLY A 37 1.07 2.78 5.89
CA GLY A 37 0.69 1.36 5.83
C GLY A 37 -0.54 1.08 6.66
N LEU A 38 -0.48 0.01 7.45
CA LEU A 38 -1.56 -0.42 8.32
C LEU A 38 -1.98 0.68 9.32
N LEU A 39 -3.22 1.10 9.21
CA LEU A 39 -3.92 1.95 10.17
C LEU A 39 -4.93 1.06 10.92
N PRO A 40 -4.82 0.90 12.24
CA PRO A 40 -5.53 -0.15 12.95
C PRO A 40 -7.01 0.15 13.20
N ASN A 41 -7.42 1.41 13.14
CA ASN A 41 -8.80 1.85 13.36
C ASN A 41 -9.06 3.24 12.76
N VAL A 42 -10.31 3.67 12.78
CA VAL A 42 -10.78 4.94 12.23
C VAL A 42 -10.11 6.14 12.91
N GLU A 43 -10.00 6.14 14.23
CA GLU A 43 -9.43 7.28 14.99
C GLU A 43 -7.97 7.55 14.60
N ILE A 44 -7.15 6.50 14.49
CA ILE A 44 -5.77 6.62 14.01
C ILE A 44 -5.73 7.06 12.55
N ALA A 45 -6.66 6.58 11.72
CA ALA A 45 -6.76 7.00 10.33
C ALA A 45 -7.10 8.50 10.20
N GLU A 46 -8.07 9.01 10.98
CA GLU A 46 -8.44 10.43 11.00
C GLU A 46 -7.24 11.32 11.42
N LEU A 47 -6.54 10.96 12.49
CA LEU A 47 -5.34 11.69 12.93
C LEU A 47 -4.25 11.69 11.87
N THR A 48 -4.06 10.56 11.17
CA THR A 48 -3.10 10.45 10.06
C THR A 48 -3.51 11.31 8.88
N LEU A 49 -4.81 11.32 8.52
CA LEU A 49 -5.33 12.15 7.44
C LEU A 49 -5.13 13.64 7.71
N ASP A 50 -5.38 14.08 8.95
CA ASP A 50 -5.18 15.47 9.36
C ASP A 50 -3.69 15.88 9.30
N PHE A 51 -2.78 14.94 9.54
CA PHE A 51 -1.35 15.16 9.34
C PHE A 51 -0.99 15.26 7.85
N VAL A 52 -1.49 14.34 7.04
CA VAL A 52 -1.26 14.31 5.58
C VAL A 52 -1.71 15.58 4.89
N LYS A 53 -2.87 16.13 5.27
CA LYS A 53 -3.40 17.38 4.71
C LYS A 53 -2.46 18.58 4.92
N LYS A 54 -1.56 18.51 5.89
CA LYS A 54 -0.56 19.56 6.17
C LYS A 54 0.74 19.38 5.38
N CYS A 55 0.85 18.31 4.58
CA CYS A 55 2.04 17.94 3.82
C CYS A 55 1.78 17.91 2.30
N PRO A 56 1.22 18.96 1.66
CA PRO A 56 0.74 18.91 0.28
C PRO A 56 1.85 18.71 -0.77
N GLU A 57 3.08 19.14 -0.47
CA GLU A 57 4.21 19.12 -1.39
C GLU A 57 5.08 17.84 -1.27
N ILE A 58 4.77 16.99 -0.31
CA ILE A 58 5.56 15.79 -0.05
C ILE A 58 4.96 14.58 -0.78
N PRO A 59 5.76 13.79 -1.51
CA PRO A 59 5.28 12.53 -2.08
C PRO A 59 4.78 11.58 -0.97
N ILE A 60 3.55 11.12 -1.10
CA ILE A 60 2.92 10.22 -0.13
C ILE A 60 2.47 8.94 -0.82
N VAL A 61 2.89 7.81 -0.30
CA VAL A 61 2.49 6.48 -0.78
C VAL A 61 1.61 5.81 0.28
N LEU A 62 0.37 5.49 -0.09
CA LEU A 62 -0.59 4.78 0.76
C LEU A 62 -0.69 3.31 0.34
N ASP A 63 -0.36 2.40 1.25
CA ASP A 63 -0.67 0.98 1.16
C ASP A 63 -1.94 0.75 2.01
N PRO A 64 -3.14 0.68 1.40
CA PRO A 64 -4.41 0.72 2.12
C PRO A 64 -4.77 -0.64 2.70
N VAL A 65 -4.03 -1.07 3.73
CA VAL A 65 -4.20 -2.38 4.36
C VAL A 65 -5.55 -2.45 5.06
N LEU A 66 -6.48 -3.22 4.50
CA LEU A 66 -7.85 -3.42 5.00
C LEU A 66 -8.07 -4.82 5.58
N VAL A 67 -7.24 -5.79 5.22
CA VAL A 67 -7.44 -7.19 5.58
C VAL A 67 -6.54 -7.54 6.75
N CYS A 68 -7.08 -7.40 7.96
CA CYS A 68 -6.60 -8.13 9.14
C CYS A 68 -7.61 -9.24 9.44
N LYS A 69 -7.16 -10.45 9.69
CA LYS A 69 -7.98 -11.67 9.79
C LYS A 69 -9.04 -11.68 10.91
N GLU A 70 -9.14 -10.63 11.72
CA GLU A 70 -9.92 -10.59 12.97
C GLU A 70 -10.85 -9.37 13.11
N THR A 71 -11.03 -8.55 12.06
CA THR A 71 -11.91 -7.37 12.12
C THR A 71 -13.33 -7.74 11.72
N HIS A 72 -14.32 -7.24 12.48
CA HIS A 72 -15.74 -7.37 12.15
C HIS A 72 -16.06 -6.57 10.88
N ASP A 73 -16.98 -7.05 10.04
CA ASP A 73 -17.34 -6.45 8.74
C ASP A 73 -17.70 -4.96 8.83
N VAL A 74 -18.30 -4.52 9.93
CA VAL A 74 -18.67 -3.10 10.16
C VAL A 74 -17.47 -2.22 10.36
N GLU A 75 -16.46 -2.68 11.11
CA GLU A 75 -15.22 -1.93 11.35
C GLU A 75 -14.39 -1.82 10.08
N VAL A 76 -14.37 -2.87 9.26
CA VAL A 76 -13.70 -2.86 7.95
C VAL A 76 -14.35 -1.86 7.01
N SER A 77 -15.69 -1.79 6.97
CA SER A 77 -16.42 -0.81 6.17
C SER A 77 -16.10 0.63 6.57
N GLN A 78 -16.09 0.92 7.87
CA GLN A 78 -15.78 2.26 8.37
C GLN A 78 -14.34 2.67 8.06
N LEU A 79 -13.39 1.75 8.25
CA LEU A 79 -11.98 2.01 7.93
C LEU A 79 -11.77 2.18 6.43
N ARG A 80 -12.45 1.39 5.58
CA ARG A 80 -12.47 1.57 4.13
C ARG A 80 -12.89 2.99 3.74
N ASP A 81 -14.02 3.45 4.27
CA ASP A 81 -14.56 4.77 3.95
C ASP A 81 -13.60 5.89 4.41
N GLU A 82 -12.90 5.66 5.53
CA GLU A 82 -11.89 6.59 6.01
C GLU A 82 -10.65 6.60 5.10
N LEU A 83 -10.17 5.42 4.66
CA LEU A 83 -9.01 5.32 3.76
C LEU A 83 -9.26 5.97 2.39
N VAL A 84 -10.48 5.92 1.87
CA VAL A 84 -10.84 6.60 0.60
C VAL A 84 -10.63 8.12 0.72
N LYS A 85 -10.82 8.72 1.88
CA LYS A 85 -10.60 10.16 2.10
C LYS A 85 -9.13 10.60 1.92
N PHE A 86 -8.18 9.66 1.97
CA PHE A 86 -6.76 9.94 1.70
C PHE A 86 -6.45 10.14 0.22
N PHE A 87 -7.23 9.54 -0.69
CA PHE A 87 -6.89 9.44 -2.11
C PHE A 87 -6.54 10.78 -2.77
N PRO A 88 -7.25 11.90 -2.54
CA PRO A 88 -6.89 13.18 -3.13
C PRO A 88 -5.55 13.76 -2.65
N TYR A 89 -5.07 13.31 -1.50
CA TYR A 89 -3.88 13.84 -0.83
C TYR A 89 -2.61 13.02 -1.06
N VAL A 90 -2.75 11.79 -1.56
CA VAL A 90 -1.61 10.89 -1.75
C VAL A 90 -1.16 10.84 -3.21
N THR A 91 0.12 10.58 -3.43
CA THR A 91 0.73 10.50 -4.77
C THR A 91 0.42 9.15 -5.42
N VAL A 92 0.60 8.07 -4.67
CA VAL A 92 0.38 6.70 -5.15
C VAL A 92 -0.37 5.89 -4.10
N ILE A 93 -1.37 5.12 -4.54
CA ILE A 93 -2.01 4.08 -3.73
C ILE A 93 -1.63 2.69 -4.27
N THR A 94 -1.44 1.71 -3.37
CA THR A 94 -0.95 0.38 -3.73
C THR A 94 -1.82 -0.76 -3.17
N PRO A 95 -3.14 -0.81 -3.43
CA PRO A 95 -4.00 -1.87 -2.94
C PRO A 95 -3.68 -3.23 -3.61
N ASN A 96 -3.80 -4.31 -2.86
CA ASN A 96 -3.83 -5.68 -3.41
C ASN A 96 -5.25 -6.07 -3.86
N LEU A 97 -5.43 -7.24 -4.52
CA LEU A 97 -6.74 -7.62 -5.06
C LEU A 97 -7.84 -7.68 -3.99
N PRO A 98 -7.69 -8.34 -2.83
CA PRO A 98 -8.69 -8.30 -1.76
C PRO A 98 -9.03 -6.87 -1.28
N GLU A 99 -8.04 -6.01 -1.16
CA GLU A 99 -8.24 -4.60 -0.77
C GLU A 99 -9.01 -3.82 -1.85
N VAL A 100 -8.66 -4.04 -3.13
CA VAL A 100 -9.40 -3.46 -4.26
C VAL A 100 -10.86 -3.92 -4.25
N GLU A 101 -11.11 -5.22 -4.10
CA GLU A 101 -12.47 -5.79 -4.04
C GLU A 101 -13.32 -5.13 -2.95
N LEU A 102 -12.74 -4.88 -1.78
CA LEU A 102 -13.39 -4.15 -0.70
C LEU A 102 -13.63 -2.68 -1.01
N LEU A 103 -12.67 -2.02 -1.69
CA LEU A 103 -12.75 -0.60 -2.00
C LEU A 103 -13.80 -0.28 -3.06
N ILE A 104 -14.02 -1.16 -4.04
CA ILE A 104 -14.93 -0.91 -5.17
C ILE A 104 -16.14 -1.85 -5.22
N ASP A 105 -16.27 -2.77 -4.26
CA ASP A 105 -17.33 -3.80 -4.18
C ASP A 105 -17.49 -4.61 -5.48
N LYS A 106 -16.35 -5.07 -6.05
CA LYS A 106 -16.31 -5.90 -7.27
C LYS A 106 -15.22 -6.94 -7.18
N LYS A 107 -15.49 -8.14 -7.72
CA LYS A 107 -14.50 -9.21 -7.83
C LYS A 107 -13.53 -8.97 -8.98
N ILE A 108 -12.28 -9.39 -8.78
CA ILE A 108 -11.17 -9.21 -9.72
C ILE A 108 -10.62 -10.59 -10.09
N HIS A 109 -10.79 -10.95 -11.36
CA HIS A 109 -10.35 -12.25 -11.90
C HIS A 109 -9.36 -12.13 -13.06
N THR A 110 -9.32 -10.98 -13.72
CA THR A 110 -8.53 -10.77 -14.94
C THR A 110 -7.70 -9.47 -14.85
N ILE A 111 -6.76 -9.34 -15.78
CA ILE A 111 -5.99 -8.09 -15.95
C ILE A 111 -6.93 -6.93 -16.35
N ASP A 112 -7.97 -7.19 -17.12
CA ASP A 112 -8.91 -6.16 -17.52
C ASP A 112 -9.79 -5.71 -16.35
N ASP A 113 -10.15 -6.62 -15.43
CA ASP A 113 -10.77 -6.23 -14.15
C ASP A 113 -9.82 -5.36 -13.32
N MET A 114 -8.52 -5.66 -13.28
CA MET A 114 -7.53 -4.82 -12.57
C MET A 114 -7.45 -3.42 -13.19
N LYS A 115 -7.48 -3.30 -14.52
CA LYS A 115 -7.50 -2.00 -15.20
C LYS A 115 -8.77 -1.21 -14.87
N LEU A 116 -9.93 -1.86 -14.94
CA LEU A 116 -11.21 -1.25 -14.57
C LEU A 116 -11.18 -0.79 -13.11
N ALA A 117 -10.70 -1.63 -12.22
CA ALA A 117 -10.56 -1.30 -10.79
C ALA A 117 -9.65 -0.09 -10.56
N ALA A 118 -8.51 -0.04 -11.26
CA ALA A 118 -7.60 1.11 -11.20
C ALA A 118 -8.28 2.41 -11.67
N SER A 119 -9.13 2.35 -12.71
CA SER A 119 -9.96 3.48 -13.12
C SER A 119 -10.96 3.90 -12.07
N CYS A 120 -11.70 2.96 -11.48
CA CYS A 120 -12.66 3.26 -10.41
C CYS A 120 -11.98 3.94 -9.21
N LEU A 121 -10.83 3.44 -8.79
CA LEU A 121 -10.05 4.04 -7.69
C LEU A 121 -9.53 5.45 -8.07
N LYS A 122 -9.21 5.66 -9.33
CA LYS A 122 -8.86 6.99 -9.86
C LYS A 122 -10.04 7.96 -9.75
N GLU A 123 -11.24 7.52 -10.08
CA GLU A 123 -12.47 8.31 -9.97
C GLU A 123 -12.81 8.67 -8.51
N LEU A 124 -12.41 7.84 -7.55
CA LEU A 124 -12.49 8.13 -6.13
C LEU A 124 -11.46 9.15 -5.64
N GLY A 125 -10.63 9.70 -6.53
CA GLY A 125 -9.70 10.80 -6.24
C GLY A 125 -8.21 10.42 -6.21
N ALA A 126 -7.84 9.15 -6.36
CA ALA A 126 -6.44 8.74 -6.35
C ALA A 126 -5.67 9.35 -7.54
N LYS A 127 -4.43 9.86 -7.30
CA LYS A 127 -3.60 10.45 -8.36
C LYS A 127 -2.97 9.38 -9.24
N THR A 128 -2.33 8.39 -8.64
CA THR A 128 -1.79 7.21 -9.32
C THR A 128 -2.17 5.96 -8.54
N VAL A 129 -2.67 4.97 -9.24
CA VAL A 129 -3.14 3.69 -8.68
C VAL A 129 -2.25 2.56 -9.14
N VAL A 130 -1.81 1.71 -8.22
CA VAL A 130 -1.10 0.46 -8.52
C VAL A 130 -1.87 -0.69 -7.90
N VAL A 131 -2.64 -1.41 -8.69
CA VAL A 131 -3.32 -2.64 -8.27
C VAL A 131 -2.31 -3.78 -8.25
N LYS A 132 -2.03 -4.31 -7.05
CA LYS A 132 -1.09 -5.44 -6.85
C LYS A 132 -1.83 -6.77 -7.08
N GLY A 133 -1.60 -7.41 -8.21
CA GLY A 133 -2.11 -8.76 -8.48
C GLY A 133 -1.29 -9.84 -7.76
N GLY A 134 0.02 -9.62 -7.65
CA GLY A 134 0.93 -10.62 -7.10
C GLY A 134 0.81 -11.94 -7.88
N ASN A 135 0.69 -13.05 -7.17
CA ASN A 135 0.49 -14.40 -7.71
C ASN A 135 -0.98 -14.88 -7.63
N ARG A 136 -1.93 -13.96 -7.48
CA ARG A 136 -3.36 -14.31 -7.27
C ARG A 136 -4.16 -14.48 -8.55
N LEU A 137 -3.64 -14.05 -9.68
CA LEU A 137 -4.20 -14.37 -11.00
C LEU A 137 -3.59 -15.68 -11.50
N ASP A 138 -4.33 -16.37 -12.36
CA ASP A 138 -3.85 -17.62 -12.95
C ASP A 138 -2.59 -17.39 -13.78
N GLY A 139 -1.65 -18.32 -13.68
CA GLY A 139 -0.40 -18.31 -14.43
C GLY A 139 0.87 -18.20 -13.58
N ASN A 140 2.01 -18.17 -14.27
CA ASN A 140 3.34 -18.16 -13.64
C ASN A 140 3.93 -16.76 -13.46
N LYS A 141 3.10 -15.72 -13.56
CA LYS A 141 3.52 -14.32 -13.48
C LYS A 141 2.87 -13.59 -12.33
N ALA A 142 3.68 -12.89 -11.56
CA ALA A 142 3.23 -11.92 -10.58
C ALA A 142 3.03 -10.58 -11.30
N LEU A 143 1.76 -10.15 -11.40
CA LEU A 143 1.34 -9.00 -12.19
C LEU A 143 0.91 -7.84 -11.30
N ASP A 144 1.27 -6.61 -11.69
CA ASP A 144 0.71 -5.39 -11.10
C ASP A 144 0.30 -4.44 -12.23
N VAL A 145 -0.80 -3.71 -12.04
CA VAL A 145 -1.34 -2.75 -13.00
C VAL A 145 -1.27 -1.36 -12.41
N LEU A 146 -0.54 -0.45 -13.08
CA LEU A 146 -0.52 0.97 -12.76
C LEU A 146 -1.49 1.72 -13.70
N TYR A 147 -2.19 2.70 -13.16
CA TYR A 147 -2.95 3.71 -13.90
C TYR A 147 -2.71 5.11 -13.32
N ASN A 148 -2.22 6.02 -14.14
CA ASN A 148 -1.93 7.40 -13.76
C ASN A 148 -2.96 8.42 -14.27
N GLY A 149 -4.08 7.94 -14.85
CA GLY A 149 -5.12 8.76 -15.46
C GLY A 149 -4.88 9.05 -16.94
N LYS A 150 -3.75 8.62 -17.52
CA LYS A 150 -3.42 8.78 -18.94
C LYS A 150 -3.18 7.45 -19.63
N GLU A 151 -2.42 6.57 -18.98
CA GLU A 151 -2.03 5.28 -19.52
C GLU A 151 -2.05 4.19 -18.46
N TYR A 152 -2.24 2.94 -18.91
CA TYR A 152 -2.03 1.75 -18.11
C TYR A 152 -0.63 1.20 -18.37
N LYS A 153 0.06 0.79 -17.30
CA LYS A 153 1.29 0.01 -17.39
C LYS A 153 1.12 -1.30 -16.61
N ILE A 154 1.58 -2.39 -17.21
CA ILE A 154 1.60 -3.70 -16.58
C ILE A 154 3.03 -4.03 -16.24
N PHE A 155 3.29 -4.36 -14.98
CA PHE A 155 4.58 -4.82 -14.50
C PHE A 155 4.48 -6.30 -14.17
N GLU A 156 5.41 -7.09 -14.68
CA GLU A 156 5.42 -8.53 -14.47
C GLU A 156 6.78 -9.05 -14.01
N LYS A 157 6.75 -10.08 -13.20
CA LYS A 157 7.89 -10.91 -12.80
C LYS A 157 7.42 -12.37 -12.71
N PRO A 158 8.33 -13.36 -12.83
CA PRO A 158 7.97 -14.72 -12.51
C PRO A 158 7.47 -14.86 -11.07
N VAL A 159 6.53 -15.78 -10.84
CA VAL A 159 6.15 -16.18 -9.49
C VAL A 159 7.30 -16.96 -8.86
N LEU A 160 7.62 -16.65 -7.63
CA LEU A 160 8.61 -17.37 -6.84
C LEU A 160 7.90 -18.18 -5.76
N ASP A 161 8.26 -19.45 -5.63
CA ASP A 161 7.83 -20.29 -4.50
C ASP A 161 8.71 -19.98 -3.27
N LYS A 162 8.46 -18.82 -2.67
CA LYS A 162 9.23 -18.26 -1.57
C LYS A 162 8.32 -17.51 -0.60
N ASN A 163 8.79 -17.33 0.64
CA ASN A 163 8.10 -16.51 1.61
C ASN A 163 8.05 -15.05 1.13
N ASN A 164 6.85 -14.51 0.98
CA ASN A 164 6.61 -13.13 0.53
C ASN A 164 6.07 -12.22 1.64
N THR A 165 6.13 -12.64 2.88
CA THR A 165 5.74 -11.81 4.03
C THR A 165 6.52 -10.51 4.03
N GLY A 166 5.82 -9.37 4.14
CA GLY A 166 6.42 -8.03 4.08
C GLY A 166 6.66 -7.46 2.67
N ALA A 167 6.43 -8.24 1.60
CA ALA A 167 6.65 -7.79 0.23
C ALA A 167 5.81 -6.54 -0.13
N GLY A 168 4.55 -6.46 0.31
CA GLY A 168 3.67 -5.30 0.08
C GLY A 168 4.21 -4.03 0.73
N CYS A 169 4.58 -4.10 2.01
CA CYS A 169 5.17 -2.98 2.74
C CYS A 169 6.50 -2.53 2.12
N THR A 170 7.35 -3.49 1.71
CA THR A 170 8.61 -3.22 1.01
C THR A 170 8.37 -2.52 -0.34
N PHE A 171 7.35 -2.94 -1.08
CA PHE A 171 6.96 -2.33 -2.35
C PHE A 171 6.57 -0.85 -2.19
N ALA A 172 5.64 -0.56 -1.28
CA ALA A 172 5.19 0.80 -1.04
C ALA A 172 6.31 1.70 -0.51
N SER A 173 7.18 1.19 0.38
CA SER A 173 8.34 1.94 0.89
C SER A 173 9.39 2.20 -0.19
N SER A 174 9.62 1.22 -1.08
CA SER A 174 10.51 1.38 -2.23
C SER A 174 10.00 2.44 -3.20
N ILE A 175 8.69 2.46 -3.51
CA ILE A 175 8.09 3.52 -4.35
C ILE A 175 8.34 4.89 -3.72
N ALA A 176 8.08 5.07 -2.43
CA ALA A 176 8.32 6.33 -1.74
C ALA A 176 9.79 6.78 -1.85
N SER A 177 10.73 5.85 -1.68
CA SER A 177 12.16 6.11 -1.80
C SER A 177 12.58 6.52 -3.23
N GLU A 178 12.00 5.87 -4.25
CA GLU A 178 12.28 6.19 -5.65
C GLU A 178 11.72 7.58 -6.05
N LEU A 179 10.54 7.94 -5.54
CA LEU A 179 9.96 9.28 -5.75
C LEU A 179 10.88 10.39 -5.18
N VAL A 180 11.49 10.17 -4.01
CA VAL A 180 12.47 11.09 -3.42
C VAL A 180 13.70 11.26 -4.31
N LYS A 181 14.12 10.23 -5.05
CA LYS A 181 15.23 10.29 -6.00
C LYS A 181 14.88 11.05 -7.30
N GLY A 182 13.63 11.48 -7.46
CA GLY A 182 13.16 12.24 -8.62
C GLY A 182 12.64 11.38 -9.78
N PHE A 183 12.46 10.08 -9.60
CA PHE A 183 11.82 9.24 -10.60
C PHE A 183 10.33 9.55 -10.71
N SER A 184 9.77 9.43 -11.91
CA SER A 184 8.32 9.45 -12.11
C SER A 184 7.63 8.28 -11.39
N GLU A 185 6.31 8.39 -11.16
CA GLU A 185 5.54 7.32 -10.50
C GLU A 185 5.69 5.98 -11.25
N THR A 186 5.71 6.01 -12.57
CA THR A 186 5.86 4.81 -13.41
C THR A 186 7.25 4.17 -13.22
N GLU A 187 8.31 4.96 -13.22
CA GLU A 187 9.68 4.49 -13.00
C GLU A 187 9.87 4.00 -11.56
N ALA A 188 9.34 4.74 -10.58
CA ALA A 188 9.39 4.36 -9.17
C ALA A 188 8.74 2.99 -8.93
N VAL A 189 7.59 2.74 -9.56
CA VAL A 189 6.90 1.44 -9.49
C VAL A 189 7.69 0.35 -10.20
N ALA A 190 8.28 0.62 -11.36
CA ALA A 190 9.13 -0.32 -12.08
C ALA A 190 10.35 -0.75 -11.24
N ASN A 191 11.05 0.21 -10.65
CA ASN A 191 12.20 -0.02 -9.78
C ASN A 191 11.80 -0.80 -8.52
N ALA A 192 10.70 -0.41 -7.87
CA ALA A 192 10.16 -1.10 -6.71
C ALA A 192 9.79 -2.56 -7.02
N LYS A 193 9.21 -2.83 -8.21
CA LYS A 193 8.90 -4.21 -8.64
C LYS A 193 10.15 -5.09 -8.74
N VAL A 194 11.24 -4.54 -9.28
CA VAL A 194 12.53 -5.24 -9.36
C VAL A 194 13.09 -5.48 -7.96
N PHE A 195 13.11 -4.45 -7.12
CA PHE A 195 13.64 -4.53 -5.76
C PHE A 195 12.90 -5.58 -4.91
N VAL A 196 11.58 -5.56 -4.96
CA VAL A 196 10.75 -6.54 -4.21
C VAL A 196 10.95 -7.95 -4.74
N PHE A 197 11.06 -8.14 -6.06
CA PHE A 197 11.35 -9.44 -6.64
C PHE A 197 12.67 -10.04 -6.10
N GLU A 198 13.74 -9.23 -6.07
CA GLU A 198 15.03 -9.68 -5.50
C GLU A 198 14.92 -9.90 -3.97
N SER A 199 14.14 -9.10 -3.27
CA SER A 199 13.89 -9.27 -1.83
C SER A 199 13.14 -10.57 -1.52
N ILE A 200 12.15 -10.97 -2.34
CA ILE A 200 11.43 -12.25 -2.22
C ILE A 200 12.39 -13.41 -2.56
N LYS A 201 13.20 -13.28 -3.58
CA LYS A 201 14.16 -14.32 -4.01
C LYS A 201 15.15 -14.67 -2.88
N GLN A 202 15.45 -13.72 -2.01
CA GLN A 202 16.35 -13.87 -0.88
C GLN A 202 15.61 -14.04 0.46
N SER A 203 14.29 -14.21 0.45
CA SER A 203 13.49 -14.36 1.66
C SER A 203 13.91 -15.57 2.51
N ASN A 204 13.69 -15.45 3.80
CA ASN A 204 13.90 -16.49 4.80
C ASN A 204 12.58 -16.84 5.52
N GLU A 205 12.65 -17.55 6.62
CA GLU A 205 11.49 -17.93 7.43
C GLU A 205 10.68 -16.73 7.98
N TYR A 206 11.33 -15.56 8.17
CA TYR A 206 10.70 -14.35 8.69
C TYR A 206 10.09 -13.46 7.61
N GLY A 207 10.44 -13.63 6.36
CA GLY A 207 9.89 -12.86 5.24
C GLY A 207 10.94 -12.39 4.23
N VAL A 208 10.60 -11.34 3.49
CA VAL A 208 11.49 -10.77 2.48
C VAL A 208 12.71 -10.11 3.10
N VAL A 209 13.87 -10.25 2.43
CA VAL A 209 15.13 -9.65 2.88
C VAL A 209 15.46 -8.47 1.99
N GLN A 210 15.57 -7.30 2.61
CA GLN A 210 15.87 -6.05 1.94
C GLN A 210 17.38 -5.83 1.91
N TYR A 211 17.99 -5.81 0.72
CA TYR A 211 19.39 -5.51 0.53
C TYR A 211 19.55 -4.12 -0.08
N ALA A 212 20.29 -3.25 0.60
CA ALA A 212 20.96 -2.15 -0.07
C ALA A 212 22.22 -2.70 -0.78
N LYS A 213 22.30 -2.61 -2.11
CA LYS A 213 23.54 -2.77 -2.85
C LYS A 213 24.23 -1.43 -2.91
#